data_789b70e511afcd78fe183d45ade99a76
#
_entry.id   789b70e511afcd78fe183d45ade99a76
#
_cell.length_a   1.000
_cell.length_b   1.000
_cell.length_c   1.000
_cell.angle_alpha   90.00
_cell.angle_beta   90.00
_cell.angle_gamma   90.00
#
_symmetry.space_group_name_H-M   'P 1'
#
loop_
_entity.id
_entity.type
_entity.pdbx_description
1 polymer ?
#
loop_
_entity_poly.entity_id
_entity_poly.type
_entity_poly.pdbx_seq_one_letter_code
_entity_poly.pdbx_strand_id
1 'polypeptide(L)'
;LAQNAYAAGILRKAYAFLTRPIWVEGYPRNDVLVTGDGAATRAALGIGADERVLLYAPTWRDDREQMVDFVDPEELARDVDAVVLVRGHSRTLIPGTDAAGARVIDVTGFPDTAQLFLAADALITDYSSVMFDFSVTGKPMFFLVPEMEHYRGELRGFYFDLVAHAPGPVVRTQADLVAALRNHEPASFAAKYARWRDKFNARDDGRAAERVVARILDQGFVAR
;
A
#
# COMPACT_ATOMS: atom_id res chain seq x y z
N LEU A 1 5.98 15.92 10.46
CA LEU A 1 4.89 15.01 10.75
C LEU A 1 5.36 13.56 10.57
N ALA A 2 4.98 12.68 11.48
CA ALA A 2 5.20 11.24 11.38
C ALA A 2 3.87 10.50 11.60
N GLN A 3 3.69 9.39 10.88
CA GLN A 3 2.49 8.57 10.98
C GLN A 3 2.34 7.95 12.38
N ASN A 4 3.47 7.50 12.93
CA ASN A 4 3.50 6.78 14.21
C ASN A 4 4.82 7.01 14.95
N ALA A 5 4.90 6.51 16.19
CA ALA A 5 6.09 6.66 17.04
C ALA A 5 7.33 5.95 16.47
N TYR A 6 7.13 4.81 15.78
CA TYR A 6 8.22 4.08 15.14
C TYR A 6 8.86 4.89 14.02
N ALA A 7 8.05 5.45 13.11
CA ALA A 7 8.50 6.32 12.04
C ALA A 7 9.20 7.58 12.59
N ALA A 8 8.65 8.19 13.67
CA ALA A 8 9.28 9.33 14.33
C ALA A 8 10.68 8.99 14.87
N GLY A 9 10.87 7.80 15.42
CA GLY A 9 12.18 7.32 15.88
C GLY A 9 13.20 7.19 14.74
N ILE A 10 12.78 6.68 13.58
CA ILE A 10 13.62 6.58 12.37
C ILE A 10 13.96 7.98 11.86
N LEU A 11 12.96 8.86 11.72
CA LEU A 11 13.17 10.23 11.24
C LEU A 11 14.13 11.01 12.13
N ARG A 12 14.06 10.87 13.46
CA ARG A 12 15.02 11.52 14.37
C ARG A 12 16.46 11.08 14.15
N LYS A 13 16.67 9.79 13.82
CA LYS A 13 18.01 9.26 13.50
C LYS A 13 18.48 9.71 12.13
N ALA A 14 17.61 9.65 11.11
CA ALA A 14 17.94 10.05 9.75
C ALA A 14 18.22 11.54 9.61
N TYR A 15 17.53 12.37 10.40
CA TYR A 15 17.64 13.84 10.41
C TYR A 15 18.15 14.35 11.75
N ALA A 16 19.19 13.72 12.30
CA ALA A 16 19.74 14.04 13.63
C ALA A 16 20.21 15.50 13.80
N PHE A 17 20.50 16.19 12.68
CA PHE A 17 20.86 17.60 12.65
C PHE A 17 19.65 18.56 12.73
N LEU A 18 18.41 18.06 12.60
CA LEU A 18 17.21 18.88 12.70
C LEU A 18 16.75 18.96 14.16
N THR A 19 16.69 20.17 14.68
CA THR A 19 16.22 20.46 16.05
C THR A 19 14.69 20.62 16.14
N ARG A 20 13.99 20.61 15.01
CA ARG A 20 12.54 20.78 14.96
C ARG A 20 11.80 19.58 15.54
N PRO A 21 10.69 19.78 16.26
CA PRO A 21 9.88 18.68 16.78
C PRO A 21 9.29 17.84 15.65
N ILE A 22 9.19 16.52 15.89
CA ILE A 22 8.46 15.60 15.01
C ILE A 22 7.11 15.31 15.67
N TRP A 23 6.04 15.73 15.02
CA TRP A 23 4.68 15.48 15.48
C TRP A 23 4.22 14.09 15.06
N VAL A 24 3.69 13.32 16.01
CA VAL A 24 3.17 11.96 15.78
C VAL A 24 1.64 12.04 15.82
N GLU A 25 1.04 12.38 14.67
CA GLU A 25 -0.41 12.66 14.60
C GLU A 25 -1.15 11.75 13.61
N GLY A 26 -0.49 10.77 13.01
CA GLY A 26 -1.01 10.05 11.84
C GLY A 26 -0.79 10.84 10.55
N TYR A 27 -1.28 10.32 9.45
CA TYR A 27 -1.24 11.02 8.17
C TYR A 27 -2.63 11.50 7.77
N PRO A 28 -2.84 12.83 7.58
CA PRO A 28 -4.13 13.39 7.12
C PRO A 28 -4.69 12.72 5.87
N ARG A 29 -3.82 12.32 4.94
CA ARG A 29 -4.22 11.60 3.71
C ARG A 29 -4.89 10.25 3.97
N ASN A 30 -4.66 9.66 5.16
CA ASN A 30 -5.20 8.36 5.54
C ASN A 30 -6.59 8.45 6.19
N ASP A 31 -7.04 9.65 6.57
CA ASP A 31 -8.34 9.80 7.24
C ASP A 31 -9.48 9.25 6.39
N VAL A 32 -9.44 9.45 5.08
CA VAL A 32 -10.43 8.93 4.13
C VAL A 32 -10.48 7.39 4.09
N LEU A 33 -9.36 6.72 4.43
CA LEU A 33 -9.30 5.25 4.45
C LEU A 33 -10.11 4.61 5.60
N VAL A 34 -10.44 5.39 6.62
CA VAL A 34 -11.25 4.95 7.76
C VAL A 34 -12.75 5.17 7.50
N THR A 35 -13.10 6.24 6.81
CA THR A 35 -14.50 6.71 6.67
C THR A 35 -15.06 6.60 5.27
N GLY A 36 -14.20 6.43 4.25
CA GLY A 36 -14.59 6.37 2.85
C GLY A 36 -14.99 4.97 2.39
N ASP A 37 -15.57 4.92 1.21
CA ASP A 37 -15.84 3.68 0.47
C ASP A 37 -15.29 3.77 -0.97
N GLY A 38 -15.18 2.62 -1.63
CA GLY A 38 -14.62 2.53 -2.98
C GLY A 38 -15.66 2.50 -4.10
N ALA A 39 -16.95 2.63 -3.81
CA ALA A 39 -18.02 2.38 -4.79
C ALA A 39 -17.95 3.33 -6.00
N ALA A 40 -17.74 4.62 -5.73
CA ALA A 40 -17.61 5.62 -6.80
C ALA A 40 -16.40 5.36 -7.71
N THR A 41 -15.29 4.94 -7.12
CA THR A 41 -14.06 4.61 -7.86
C THR A 41 -14.24 3.33 -8.69
N ARG A 42 -14.88 2.29 -8.13
CA ARG A 42 -15.24 1.09 -8.91
C ARG A 42 -16.11 1.43 -10.09
N ALA A 43 -17.16 2.22 -9.89
CA ALA A 43 -18.04 2.66 -10.96
C ALA A 43 -17.29 3.46 -12.05
N ALA A 44 -16.41 4.37 -11.67
CA ALA A 44 -15.59 5.15 -12.60
C ALA A 44 -14.61 4.30 -13.41
N LEU A 45 -14.16 3.17 -12.85
CA LEU A 45 -13.29 2.19 -13.52
C LEU A 45 -14.08 1.10 -14.28
N GLY A 46 -15.43 1.17 -14.30
CA GLY A 46 -16.27 0.17 -14.96
C GLY A 46 -16.29 -1.19 -14.26
N ILE A 47 -16.01 -1.24 -12.96
CA ILE A 47 -15.95 -2.46 -12.16
C ILE A 47 -17.30 -2.68 -11.48
N GLY A 48 -17.86 -3.89 -11.62
CA GLY A 48 -19.09 -4.29 -10.96
C GLY A 48 -18.96 -4.37 -9.44
N ALA A 49 -20.09 -4.21 -8.74
CA ALA A 49 -20.11 -4.22 -7.27
C ALA A 49 -19.63 -5.55 -6.66
N ASP A 50 -19.94 -6.66 -7.32
CA ASP A 50 -19.64 -8.01 -6.85
C ASP A 50 -18.30 -8.57 -7.38
N GLU A 51 -17.59 -7.80 -8.21
CA GLU A 51 -16.29 -8.21 -8.73
C GLU A 51 -15.22 -8.10 -7.66
N ARG A 52 -14.38 -9.13 -7.57
CA ARG A 52 -13.19 -9.09 -6.72
C ARG A 52 -12.14 -8.19 -7.35
N VAL A 53 -11.56 -7.28 -6.57
CA VAL A 53 -10.58 -6.29 -7.06
C VAL A 53 -9.26 -6.45 -6.31
N LEU A 54 -8.19 -6.68 -7.04
CA LEU A 54 -6.82 -6.75 -6.50
C LEU A 54 -6.03 -5.54 -6.98
N LEU A 55 -5.39 -4.82 -6.07
CA LEU A 55 -4.44 -3.76 -6.42
C LEU A 55 -3.01 -4.30 -6.40
N TYR A 56 -2.38 -4.36 -7.56
CA TYR A 56 -0.97 -4.69 -7.69
C TYR A 56 -0.13 -3.40 -7.75
N ALA A 57 0.63 -3.12 -6.69
CA ALA A 57 1.42 -1.91 -6.54
C ALA A 57 2.86 -2.24 -6.09
N PRO A 58 3.73 -2.67 -7.01
CA PRO A 58 5.12 -3.00 -6.72
C PRO A 58 5.97 -1.75 -6.53
N THR A 59 7.13 -1.90 -5.87
CA THR A 59 8.14 -0.85 -5.70
C THR A 59 8.91 -0.64 -7.00
N TRP A 60 9.19 0.61 -7.30
CA TRP A 60 10.16 0.99 -8.33
C TRP A 60 11.57 0.46 -8.01
N ARG A 61 12.30 0.05 -9.06
CA ARG A 61 13.69 -0.38 -8.96
C ARG A 61 14.60 0.70 -9.53
N ASP A 62 15.48 1.27 -8.69
CA ASP A 62 16.39 2.35 -9.12
C ASP A 62 17.52 1.84 -10.03
N ASP A 63 17.80 0.55 -10.00
CA ASP A 63 18.85 -0.13 -10.76
C ASP A 63 18.40 -0.56 -12.17
N ARG A 64 17.15 -0.27 -12.55
CA ARG A 64 16.56 -0.70 -13.83
C ARG A 64 15.76 0.43 -14.47
N GLU A 65 15.89 0.53 -15.81
CA GLU A 65 15.13 1.51 -16.59
C GLU A 65 13.68 1.08 -16.84
N GLN A 66 13.38 -0.21 -16.71
CA GLN A 66 12.04 -0.78 -16.91
C GLN A 66 11.55 -1.48 -15.66
N MET A 67 10.23 -1.48 -15.46
CA MET A 67 9.60 -2.28 -14.42
C MET A 67 9.84 -3.76 -14.71
N VAL A 68 10.30 -4.50 -13.72
CA VAL A 68 10.43 -5.94 -13.85
C VAL A 68 9.06 -6.55 -13.55
N ASP A 69 8.50 -7.22 -14.56
CA ASP A 69 7.23 -7.90 -14.43
C ASP A 69 7.44 -9.23 -13.71
N PHE A 70 7.30 -9.22 -12.39
CA PHE A 70 7.23 -10.44 -11.59
C PHE A 70 5.86 -11.11 -11.61
N VAL A 71 4.88 -10.44 -12.20
CA VAL A 71 3.49 -10.87 -12.33
C VAL A 71 3.06 -10.63 -13.77
N ASP A 72 2.49 -11.66 -14.40
CA ASP A 72 1.61 -11.50 -15.54
C ASP A 72 0.21 -11.14 -15.00
N PRO A 73 -0.24 -9.88 -15.13
CA PRO A 73 -1.50 -9.46 -14.52
C PRO A 73 -2.72 -10.11 -15.17
N GLU A 74 -2.65 -10.46 -16.46
CA GLU A 74 -3.75 -11.12 -17.18
C GLU A 74 -3.90 -12.58 -16.75
N GLU A 75 -2.77 -13.30 -16.63
CA GLU A 75 -2.76 -14.65 -16.10
C GLU A 75 -3.26 -14.66 -14.65
N LEU A 76 -2.76 -13.74 -13.82
CA LEU A 76 -3.23 -13.60 -12.44
C LEU A 76 -4.74 -13.34 -12.36
N ALA A 77 -5.27 -12.40 -13.17
CA ALA A 77 -6.69 -12.07 -13.19
C ALA A 77 -7.55 -13.29 -13.52
N ARG A 78 -7.13 -14.09 -14.51
CA ARG A 78 -7.80 -15.34 -14.90
C ARG A 78 -7.73 -16.40 -13.80
N ASP A 79 -6.54 -16.56 -13.20
CA ASP A 79 -6.29 -17.60 -12.22
C ASP A 79 -7.09 -17.45 -10.94
N VAL A 80 -7.34 -16.20 -10.51
CA VAL A 80 -8.04 -15.93 -9.24
C VAL A 80 -9.43 -15.32 -9.42
N ASP A 81 -9.93 -15.25 -10.66
CA ASP A 81 -11.21 -14.66 -11.03
C ASP A 81 -11.43 -13.27 -10.41
N ALA A 82 -10.55 -12.33 -10.77
CA ALA A 82 -10.54 -10.98 -10.20
C ALA A 82 -10.20 -9.91 -11.24
N VAL A 83 -10.60 -8.68 -10.98
CA VAL A 83 -10.06 -7.49 -11.67
C VAL A 83 -8.73 -7.13 -11.01
N VAL A 84 -7.68 -6.94 -11.81
CA VAL A 84 -6.36 -6.53 -11.34
C VAL A 84 -6.10 -5.07 -11.73
N LEU A 85 -6.03 -4.20 -10.73
CA LEU A 85 -5.60 -2.82 -10.90
C LEU A 85 -4.07 -2.79 -10.83
N VAL A 86 -3.41 -2.40 -11.91
CA VAL A 86 -1.94 -2.29 -11.94
C VAL A 86 -1.54 -0.85 -11.72
N ARG A 87 -0.77 -0.59 -10.66
CA ARG A 87 -0.22 0.72 -10.36
C ARG A 87 1.31 0.65 -10.39
N GLY A 88 1.87 0.94 -11.55
CA GLY A 88 3.31 1.13 -11.73
C GLY A 88 3.78 2.50 -11.21
N HIS A 89 5.07 2.74 -11.30
CA HIS A 89 5.61 4.08 -11.09
C HIS A 89 5.47 4.89 -12.40
N SER A 90 5.15 6.18 -12.29
CA SER A 90 4.83 7.10 -13.42
C SER A 90 5.89 7.20 -14.54
N ARG A 91 7.02 6.53 -14.39
CA ARG A 91 8.12 6.54 -15.39
C ARG A 91 8.18 5.29 -16.28
N THR A 92 7.30 4.30 -16.14
CA THR A 92 7.53 2.98 -16.72
C THR A 92 6.36 2.34 -17.46
N LEU A 93 5.19 2.90 -17.46
CA LEU A 93 4.10 2.31 -18.21
C LEU A 93 4.02 2.92 -19.59
N ILE A 94 4.14 2.06 -20.59
CA ILE A 94 3.71 2.37 -21.96
C ILE A 94 2.18 2.42 -21.91
N PRO A 95 1.54 3.57 -22.18
CA PRO A 95 0.09 3.62 -22.24
C PRO A 95 -0.40 2.75 -23.38
N GLY A 96 -1.32 1.85 -23.10
CA GLY A 96 -2.14 1.25 -24.13
C GLY A 96 -1.82 -0.19 -24.49
N THR A 97 -2.50 -1.08 -23.85
CA THR A 97 -3.24 -2.12 -24.54
C THR A 97 -4.60 -2.19 -23.86
N ASP A 98 -5.56 -1.49 -24.42
CA ASP A 98 -6.97 -1.82 -24.25
C ASP A 98 -7.20 -3.21 -24.86
N ALA A 99 -6.81 -4.24 -24.13
CA ALA A 99 -7.21 -5.58 -24.47
C ALA A 99 -8.70 -5.69 -24.13
N ALA A 100 -9.53 -5.56 -25.12
CA ALA A 100 -10.97 -5.77 -25.00
C ALA A 100 -11.24 -7.12 -24.34
N GLY A 101 -11.79 -7.11 -23.13
CA GLY A 101 -12.05 -8.30 -22.33
C GLY A 101 -11.04 -8.60 -21.22
N ALA A 102 -10.00 -7.81 -21.07
CA ALA A 102 -9.02 -7.99 -19.99
C ALA A 102 -9.57 -7.46 -18.66
N ARG A 103 -9.53 -8.32 -17.63
CA ARG A 103 -9.80 -7.94 -16.23
C ARG A 103 -8.61 -7.20 -15.59
N VAL A 104 -7.82 -6.50 -16.40
CA VAL A 104 -6.63 -5.73 -15.99
C VAL A 104 -6.83 -4.28 -16.36
N ILE A 105 -6.68 -3.39 -15.38
CA ILE A 105 -6.84 -1.95 -15.58
C ILE A 105 -5.55 -1.26 -15.11
N ASP A 106 -4.89 -0.54 -16.01
CA ASP A 106 -3.78 0.33 -15.65
C ASP A 106 -4.29 1.60 -14.94
N VAL A 107 -3.95 1.71 -13.67
CA VAL A 107 -4.30 2.83 -12.79
C VAL A 107 -3.09 3.67 -12.40
N THR A 108 -1.98 3.57 -13.13
CA THR A 108 -0.75 4.35 -12.85
C THR A 108 -1.01 5.85 -12.87
N GLY A 109 -1.79 6.32 -13.82
CA GLY A 109 -2.19 7.72 -13.95
C GLY A 109 -3.34 8.15 -13.02
N PHE A 110 -3.91 7.26 -12.22
CA PHE A 110 -5.03 7.60 -11.35
C PHE A 110 -4.56 8.55 -10.23
N PRO A 111 -5.20 9.73 -10.06
CA PRO A 111 -4.64 10.82 -9.27
C PRO A 111 -4.62 10.56 -7.76
N ASP A 112 -5.62 9.83 -7.24
CA ASP A 112 -5.77 9.59 -5.80
C ASP A 112 -5.60 8.12 -5.44
N THR A 113 -4.44 7.79 -4.89
CA THR A 113 -4.11 6.42 -4.45
C THR A 113 -5.03 5.92 -3.35
N ALA A 114 -5.53 6.79 -2.46
CA ALA A 114 -6.42 6.39 -1.39
C ALA A 114 -7.75 5.85 -1.95
N GLN A 115 -8.25 6.41 -3.03
CA GLN A 115 -9.45 5.92 -3.71
C GLN A 115 -9.24 4.52 -4.31
N LEU A 116 -8.04 4.22 -4.82
CA LEU A 116 -7.70 2.86 -5.28
C LEU A 116 -7.64 1.88 -4.10
N PHE A 117 -7.11 2.30 -2.94
CA PHE A 117 -7.10 1.47 -1.74
C PHE A 117 -8.53 1.13 -1.27
N LEU A 118 -9.43 2.11 -1.34
CA LEU A 118 -10.84 1.89 -1.00
C LEU A 118 -11.53 0.97 -2.01
N ALA A 119 -11.23 1.10 -3.30
CA ALA A 119 -11.83 0.27 -4.36
C ALA A 119 -11.34 -1.18 -4.34
N ALA A 120 -10.09 -1.44 -3.95
CA ALA A 120 -9.50 -2.77 -3.92
C ALA A 120 -10.01 -3.60 -2.72
N ASP A 121 -10.11 -4.92 -2.89
CA ASP A 121 -10.40 -5.88 -1.82
C ASP A 121 -9.14 -6.42 -1.17
N ALA A 122 -8.01 -6.40 -1.90
CA ALA A 122 -6.70 -6.77 -1.37
C ALA A 122 -5.58 -6.01 -2.09
N LEU A 123 -4.45 -5.88 -1.40
CA LEU A 123 -3.21 -5.34 -1.95
C LEU A 123 -2.22 -6.46 -2.23
N ILE A 124 -1.62 -6.45 -3.42
CA ILE A 124 -0.43 -7.21 -3.76
C ILE A 124 0.71 -6.19 -3.90
N THR A 125 1.73 -6.34 -3.08
CA THR A 125 2.89 -5.42 -3.09
C THR A 125 4.17 -6.19 -2.76
N ASP A 126 5.29 -5.47 -2.68
CA ASP A 126 6.58 -6.04 -2.32
C ASP A 126 7.21 -5.28 -1.14
N TYR A 127 8.09 -4.34 -1.43
CA TYR A 127 8.84 -3.52 -0.47
C TYR A 127 8.27 -2.10 -0.36
N SER A 128 7.16 -1.83 -1.02
CA SER A 128 6.57 -0.50 -1.14
C SER A 128 5.98 0.00 0.16
N SER A 129 6.22 1.28 0.46
CA SER A 129 5.61 1.95 1.61
C SER A 129 4.08 2.04 1.56
N VAL A 130 3.45 1.74 0.43
CA VAL A 130 1.98 1.69 0.30
C VAL A 130 1.34 0.71 1.29
N MET A 131 2.10 -0.32 1.74
CA MET A 131 1.66 -1.27 2.75
C MET A 131 1.21 -0.61 4.06
N PHE A 132 1.86 0.49 4.46
CA PHE A 132 1.53 1.19 5.71
C PHE A 132 0.23 1.98 5.60
N ASP A 133 -0.01 2.62 4.45
CA ASP A 133 -1.24 3.37 4.22
C ASP A 133 -2.41 2.39 3.96
N PHE A 134 -2.21 1.39 3.08
CA PHE A 134 -3.26 0.41 2.78
C PHE A 134 -3.73 -0.35 4.04
N SER A 135 -2.82 -0.66 4.96
CA SER A 135 -3.17 -1.39 6.19
C SER A 135 -4.17 -0.67 7.11
N VAL A 136 -4.37 0.64 6.91
CA VAL A 136 -5.42 1.41 7.61
C VAL A 136 -6.81 0.86 7.26
N THR A 137 -7.01 0.39 6.03
CA THR A 137 -8.29 -0.19 5.58
C THR A 137 -8.66 -1.49 6.28
N GLY A 138 -7.70 -2.19 6.88
CA GLY A 138 -7.89 -3.52 7.46
C GLY A 138 -8.02 -4.66 6.45
N LYS A 139 -7.91 -4.38 5.15
CA LYS A 139 -8.05 -5.36 4.07
C LYS A 139 -6.80 -6.23 3.92
N PRO A 140 -6.91 -7.45 3.34
CA PRO A 140 -5.78 -8.36 3.17
C PRO A 140 -4.64 -7.78 2.34
N MET A 141 -3.40 -8.14 2.71
CA MET A 141 -2.19 -7.81 1.96
C MET A 141 -1.40 -9.07 1.63
N PHE A 142 -0.85 -9.12 0.42
CA PHE A 142 0.00 -10.20 -0.07
C PHE A 142 1.35 -9.59 -0.51
N PHE A 143 2.43 -10.23 -0.10
CA PHE A 143 3.78 -9.71 -0.35
C PHE A 143 4.51 -10.61 -1.33
N LEU A 144 4.64 -10.18 -2.57
CA LEU A 144 5.42 -10.86 -3.59
C LEU A 144 6.84 -10.31 -3.62
N VAL A 145 7.81 -11.08 -3.16
CA VAL A 145 9.17 -10.62 -2.88
C VAL A 145 10.24 -11.52 -3.54
N PRO A 146 10.27 -11.64 -4.87
CA PRO A 146 11.18 -12.53 -5.59
C PRO A 146 12.65 -12.18 -5.37
N GLU A 147 12.97 -10.90 -5.17
CA GLU A 147 14.34 -10.37 -5.04
C GLU A 147 14.68 -9.93 -3.60
N MET A 148 14.12 -10.59 -2.58
CA MET A 148 14.25 -10.18 -1.18
C MET A 148 15.71 -9.94 -0.77
N GLU A 149 16.63 -10.87 -1.13
CA GLU A 149 18.03 -10.80 -0.73
C GLU A 149 18.75 -9.62 -1.40
N HIS A 150 18.51 -9.42 -2.70
CA HIS A 150 19.05 -8.30 -3.46
C HIS A 150 18.54 -6.97 -2.93
N TYR A 151 17.23 -6.84 -2.69
CA TYR A 151 16.65 -5.62 -2.16
C TYR A 151 17.20 -5.27 -0.76
N ARG A 152 17.37 -6.29 0.10
CA ARG A 152 17.86 -6.12 1.47
C ARG A 152 19.33 -5.76 1.52
N GLY A 153 20.15 -6.36 0.66
CA GLY A 153 21.62 -6.24 0.69
C GLY A 153 22.19 -5.13 -0.16
N GLU A 154 21.61 -4.85 -1.32
CA GLU A 154 22.23 -4.03 -2.36
C GLU A 154 21.43 -2.75 -2.72
N LEU A 155 20.09 -2.75 -2.56
CA LEU A 155 19.29 -1.59 -2.95
C LEU A 155 19.05 -0.61 -1.80
N ARG A 156 18.02 -0.85 -0.99
CA ARG A 156 17.58 0.11 0.04
C ARG A 156 17.52 -0.45 1.44
N GLY A 157 17.43 -1.78 1.57
CA GLY A 157 17.23 -2.45 2.85
C GLY A 157 15.91 -2.14 3.53
N PHE A 158 15.78 -2.60 4.78
CA PHE A 158 14.60 -2.43 5.60
C PHE A 158 14.95 -1.90 6.98
N TYR A 159 14.05 -1.12 7.56
CA TYR A 159 14.13 -0.75 8.98
C TYR A 159 13.56 -1.83 9.92
N PHE A 160 12.97 -2.90 9.38
CA PHE A 160 12.40 -4.02 10.13
C PHE A 160 12.42 -5.30 9.28
N ASP A 161 12.25 -6.46 9.92
CA ASP A 161 12.13 -7.74 9.23
C ASP A 161 10.73 -7.90 8.65
N LEU A 162 10.60 -7.74 7.31
CA LEU A 162 9.31 -7.85 6.62
C LEU A 162 8.74 -9.26 6.77
N VAL A 163 9.53 -10.31 6.63
CA VAL A 163 9.05 -11.70 6.68
C VAL A 163 8.46 -12.03 8.05
N ALA A 164 9.14 -11.61 9.10
CA ALA A 164 8.69 -11.84 10.48
C ALA A 164 7.41 -11.06 10.83
N HIS A 165 7.25 -9.85 10.28
CA HIS A 165 6.20 -8.92 10.70
C HIS A 165 5.05 -8.76 9.72
N ALA A 166 5.19 -9.22 8.46
CA ALA A 166 4.15 -9.06 7.43
C ALA A 166 2.78 -9.56 7.92
N PRO A 167 1.72 -8.75 7.75
CA PRO A 167 0.37 -9.10 8.20
C PRO A 167 -0.40 -9.95 7.18
N GLY A 168 0.31 -10.57 6.26
CA GLY A 168 -0.22 -11.46 5.22
C GLY A 168 0.86 -12.39 4.65
N PRO A 169 0.50 -13.24 3.68
CA PRO A 169 1.43 -14.15 3.03
C PRO A 169 2.61 -13.42 2.38
N VAL A 170 3.82 -13.98 2.55
CA VAL A 170 5.04 -13.55 1.88
C VAL A 170 5.46 -14.67 0.93
N VAL A 171 5.46 -14.40 -0.36
CA VAL A 171 5.69 -15.38 -1.42
C VAL A 171 6.74 -14.88 -2.41
N ARG A 172 7.31 -15.78 -3.20
CA ARG A 172 8.41 -15.43 -4.13
C ARG A 172 8.05 -15.59 -5.60
N THR A 173 6.98 -16.33 -5.92
CA THR A 173 6.54 -16.60 -7.29
C THR A 173 5.08 -16.27 -7.49
N GLN A 174 4.68 -16.04 -8.75
CA GLN A 174 3.26 -15.85 -9.10
C GLN A 174 2.42 -17.09 -8.75
N ALA A 175 2.95 -18.28 -8.95
CA ALA A 175 2.22 -19.52 -8.60
C ALA A 175 1.92 -19.59 -7.10
N ASP A 176 2.89 -19.25 -6.25
CA ASP A 176 2.68 -19.18 -4.79
C ASP A 176 1.69 -18.05 -4.41
N LEU A 177 1.73 -16.92 -5.13
CA LEU A 177 0.78 -15.82 -4.94
C LEU A 177 -0.64 -16.26 -5.25
N VAL A 178 -0.86 -16.93 -6.39
CA VAL A 178 -2.16 -17.49 -6.79
C VAL A 178 -2.67 -18.48 -5.74
N ALA A 179 -1.81 -19.39 -5.28
CA ALA A 179 -2.15 -20.34 -4.22
C ALA A 179 -2.54 -19.62 -2.91
N ALA A 180 -1.79 -18.59 -2.53
CA ALA A 180 -2.08 -17.79 -1.35
C ALA A 180 -3.40 -17.01 -1.46
N LEU A 181 -3.71 -16.44 -2.64
CA LEU A 181 -4.96 -15.72 -2.91
C LEU A 181 -6.19 -16.62 -2.90
N ARG A 182 -6.06 -17.85 -3.43
CA ARG A 182 -7.15 -18.85 -3.47
C ARG A 182 -7.44 -19.43 -2.08
N ASN A 183 -6.40 -19.63 -1.27
CA ASN A 183 -6.49 -20.28 0.05
C ASN A 183 -6.38 -19.31 1.21
N HIS A 184 -6.64 -18.00 0.97
CA HIS A 184 -6.48 -17.01 2.01
C HIS A 184 -7.51 -17.18 3.12
N GLU A 185 -7.01 -17.42 4.33
CA GLU A 185 -7.80 -17.44 5.56
C GLU A 185 -7.43 -16.22 6.42
N PRO A 186 -8.27 -15.17 6.46
CA PRO A 186 -7.99 -13.94 7.21
C PRO A 186 -7.67 -14.19 8.69
N ALA A 187 -8.33 -15.18 9.31
CA ALA A 187 -8.10 -15.54 10.70
C ALA A 187 -6.66 -15.96 11.00
N SER A 188 -5.98 -16.59 10.03
CA SER A 188 -4.59 -17.03 10.19
C SER A 188 -3.59 -15.87 10.35
N PHE A 189 -3.96 -14.68 9.88
CA PHE A 189 -3.14 -13.48 9.96
C PHE A 189 -3.65 -12.43 10.96
N ALA A 190 -4.80 -12.63 11.57
CA ALA A 190 -5.46 -11.65 12.43
C ALA A 190 -4.54 -11.09 13.54
N ALA A 191 -3.83 -11.97 14.24
CA ALA A 191 -2.91 -11.55 15.31
C ALA A 191 -1.68 -10.77 14.79
N LYS A 192 -1.14 -11.15 13.61
CA LYS A 192 -0.04 -10.39 12.96
C LYS A 192 -0.54 -9.04 12.49
N TYR A 193 -1.74 -9.00 11.90
CA TYR A 193 -2.35 -7.77 11.39
C TYR A 193 -2.66 -6.80 12.54
N ALA A 194 -3.16 -7.28 13.67
CA ALA A 194 -3.38 -6.45 14.86
C ALA A 194 -2.08 -5.81 15.34
N ARG A 195 -1.00 -6.61 15.53
CA ARG A 195 0.33 -6.08 15.91
C ARG A 195 0.89 -5.09 14.89
N TRP A 196 0.65 -5.32 13.59
CA TRP A 196 1.04 -4.39 12.52
C TRP A 196 0.34 -3.05 12.70
N ARG A 197 -0.99 -3.05 12.86
CA ARG A 197 -1.77 -1.82 13.06
C ARG A 197 -1.40 -1.09 14.34
N ASP A 198 -1.18 -1.79 15.43
CA ASP A 198 -0.73 -1.19 16.70
C ASP A 198 0.62 -0.46 16.51
N LYS A 199 1.52 -1.03 15.72
CA LYS A 199 2.85 -0.45 15.47
C LYS A 199 2.82 0.69 14.47
N PHE A 200 2.10 0.53 13.36
CA PHE A 200 2.20 1.43 12.21
C PHE A 200 1.00 2.35 12.02
N ASN A 201 -0.20 1.98 12.47
CA ASN A 201 -1.43 2.72 12.26
C ASN A 201 -2.08 3.24 13.56
N ALA A 202 -1.38 3.23 14.68
CA ALA A 202 -1.93 3.61 15.99
C ALA A 202 -2.55 5.03 16.04
N ARG A 203 -2.25 5.87 15.06
CA ARG A 203 -2.77 7.25 14.95
C ARG A 203 -3.63 7.48 13.71
N ASP A 204 -3.88 6.43 12.91
CA ASP A 204 -4.72 6.52 11.71
C ASP A 204 -6.18 6.12 12.08
N ASP A 205 -6.85 6.99 12.82
CA ASP A 205 -8.22 6.83 13.34
C ASP A 205 -9.27 7.68 12.59
N GLY A 206 -8.88 8.26 11.45
CA GLY A 206 -9.73 9.15 10.65
C GLY A 206 -9.77 10.61 11.13
N ARG A 207 -8.89 10.99 12.09
CA ARG A 207 -8.86 12.34 12.69
C ARG A 207 -7.46 12.97 12.68
N ALA A 208 -6.56 12.49 11.84
CA ALA A 208 -5.20 13.01 11.76
C ALA A 208 -5.19 14.47 11.28
N ALA A 209 -6.02 14.81 10.29
CA ALA A 209 -6.16 16.19 9.79
C ALA A 209 -6.58 17.15 10.89
N GLU A 210 -7.59 16.79 11.68
CA GLU A 210 -8.06 17.58 12.81
C GLU A 210 -6.94 17.85 13.82
N ARG A 211 -6.18 16.83 14.22
CA ARG A 211 -5.07 16.97 15.15
C ARG A 211 -3.95 17.85 14.61
N VAL A 212 -3.61 17.68 13.34
CA VAL A 212 -2.56 18.51 12.70
C VAL A 212 -2.98 19.96 12.62
N VAL A 213 -4.22 20.27 12.22
CA VAL A 213 -4.74 21.62 12.17
C VAL A 213 -4.76 22.26 13.56
N ALA A 214 -5.28 21.55 14.56
CA ALA A 214 -5.27 22.05 15.94
C ALA A 214 -3.86 22.42 16.41
N ARG A 215 -2.87 21.54 16.12
CA ARG A 215 -1.48 21.79 16.50
C ARG A 215 -0.86 22.99 15.75
N ILE A 216 -1.19 23.19 14.47
CA ILE A 216 -0.75 24.36 13.70
C ILE A 216 -1.27 25.65 14.32
N LEU A 217 -2.54 25.67 14.70
CA LEU A 217 -3.18 26.83 15.34
C LEU A 217 -2.59 27.11 16.71
N ASP A 218 -2.37 26.08 17.53
CA ASP A 218 -1.79 26.20 18.87
C ASP A 218 -0.35 26.70 18.85
N GLN A 219 0.41 26.37 17.82
CA GLN A 219 1.79 26.84 17.64
C GLN A 219 1.88 28.25 17.03
N GLY A 220 0.76 28.87 16.66
CA GLY A 220 0.70 30.22 16.12
C GLY A 220 1.28 30.35 14.70
N PHE A 221 1.34 29.26 13.92
CA PHE A 221 1.81 29.32 12.53
C PHE A 221 0.83 30.06 11.60
N VAL A 222 -0.44 30.16 11.99
CA VAL A 222 -1.49 30.88 11.26
C VAL A 222 -2.22 31.78 12.24
N ALA A 223 -2.49 33.03 11.85
CA ALA A 223 -3.35 33.93 12.62
C ALA A 223 -4.77 33.35 12.70
N ARG A 224 -5.39 33.43 13.87
CA ARG A 224 -6.79 33.06 14.09
C ARG A 224 -7.74 33.97 13.33
#